data_d1eb09e6b1aa97bad74de0cb6f23518a
#
_entry.id   d1eb09e6b1aa97bad74de0cb6f23518a
#
_cell.length_a   1.000
_cell.length_b   1.000
_cell.length_c   1.000
_cell.angle_alpha   90.00
_cell.angle_beta   90.00
_cell.angle_gamma   90.00
#
_symmetry.space_group_name_H-M   'P 1'
#
loop_
_entity.id
_entity.type
_entity.pdbx_description
1 polymer ?
#
loop_
_entity_poly.entity_id
_entity_poly.type
_entity_poly.pdbx_seq_one_letter_code
_entity_poly.pdbx_strand_id
1 'polypeptide(L)'
;MLATAHATAQVTDAMIAKDAADTESVLSWGMGTQGQRFSPLSTINTKNVNKLVPVWSMSFGGEKQRGQESQPLVHKGKMFVTASYSRIFAVDVKTGQKLWKYEHRLPEGIMPCCDVINRGAALYDNLVIFGTLDAQLVALDQNTGKVVW
;
A
#
# COMPACT_ATOMS: atom_id res chain seq x y z
N MET A 1 9.57 0.52 -35.51
CA MET A 1 9.21 -0.12 -34.22
C MET A 1 8.21 0.82 -33.53
N LEU A 2 6.93 0.45 -33.52
CA LEU A 2 5.91 1.19 -32.77
C LEU A 2 6.03 0.79 -31.28
N ALA A 3 6.45 1.72 -30.46
CA ALA A 3 6.38 1.56 -29.01
C ALA A 3 4.89 1.54 -28.62
N THR A 4 4.37 0.38 -28.27
CA THR A 4 3.09 0.26 -27.58
C THR A 4 3.21 0.94 -26.23
N ALA A 5 2.71 2.16 -26.12
CA ALA A 5 2.49 2.81 -24.84
C ALA A 5 1.49 1.92 -24.08
N HIS A 6 1.98 1.15 -23.13
CA HIS A 6 1.14 0.50 -22.16
C HIS A 6 0.47 1.62 -21.36
N ALA A 7 -0.83 1.82 -21.59
CA ALA A 7 -1.62 2.71 -20.77
C ALA A 7 -1.46 2.23 -19.32
N THR A 8 -0.67 2.95 -18.54
CA THR A 8 -0.53 2.71 -17.11
C THR A 8 -1.91 2.95 -16.52
N ALA A 9 -2.44 1.94 -15.90
CA ALA A 9 -3.78 2.02 -15.35
C ALA A 9 -3.76 2.92 -14.13
N GLN A 10 -4.30 4.06 -14.33
CA GLN A 10 -4.36 5.16 -13.38
C GLN A 10 -5.49 4.96 -12.37
N VAL A 11 -5.24 5.28 -11.11
CA VAL A 11 -6.28 5.41 -10.09
C VAL A 11 -6.93 6.77 -10.25
N THR A 12 -8.25 6.77 -10.46
CA THR A 12 -9.03 7.99 -10.70
C THR A 12 -9.98 8.29 -9.55
N ASP A 13 -10.46 9.54 -9.47
CA ASP A 13 -11.50 9.95 -8.50
C ASP A 13 -12.73 9.05 -8.56
N ALA A 14 -13.16 8.67 -9.77
CA ALA A 14 -14.32 7.80 -9.96
C ALA A 14 -14.07 6.38 -9.39
N MET A 15 -12.85 5.87 -9.45
CA MET A 15 -12.49 4.58 -8.85
C MET A 15 -12.47 4.70 -7.32
N ILE A 16 -11.87 5.75 -6.78
CA ILE A 16 -11.83 5.99 -5.33
C ILE A 16 -13.24 6.15 -4.76
N ALA A 17 -14.11 6.89 -5.46
CA ALA A 17 -15.51 7.06 -5.05
C ALA A 17 -16.31 5.75 -5.01
N LYS A 18 -15.91 4.74 -5.79
CA LYS A 18 -16.54 3.42 -5.85
C LYS A 18 -15.80 2.34 -5.06
N ASP A 19 -14.70 2.66 -4.41
CA ASP A 19 -13.80 1.71 -3.74
C ASP A 19 -14.53 0.81 -2.72
N ALA A 20 -15.53 1.34 -2.01
CA ALA A 20 -16.36 0.58 -1.06
C ALA A 20 -17.14 -0.58 -1.70
N ALA A 21 -17.38 -0.54 -3.01
CA ALA A 21 -18.06 -1.58 -3.76
C ALA A 21 -17.09 -2.43 -4.62
N ASP A 22 -15.80 -2.10 -4.64
CA ASP A 22 -14.78 -2.82 -5.39
C ASP A 22 -14.43 -4.13 -4.67
N THR A 23 -14.33 -5.21 -5.44
CA THR A 23 -13.95 -6.55 -4.95
C THR A 23 -12.55 -6.97 -5.37
N GLU A 24 -11.89 -6.17 -6.20
CA GLU A 24 -10.55 -6.47 -6.75
C GLU A 24 -9.46 -5.55 -6.22
N SER A 25 -9.85 -4.38 -5.73
CA SER A 25 -8.92 -3.35 -5.25
C SER A 25 -9.24 -2.90 -3.83
N VAL A 26 -8.29 -2.23 -3.21
CA VAL A 26 -8.44 -1.42 -1.99
C VAL A 26 -7.67 -0.13 -2.27
N LEU A 27 -8.33 0.88 -2.78
CA LEU A 27 -7.70 2.08 -3.31
C LEU A 27 -7.53 3.18 -2.28
N SER A 28 -8.32 3.14 -1.22
CA SER A 28 -8.34 4.19 -0.21
C SER A 28 -8.25 3.63 1.21
N TRP A 29 -7.70 4.44 2.11
CA TRP A 29 -7.72 4.13 3.53
C TRP A 29 -9.17 4.12 4.03
N GLY A 30 -9.58 3.02 4.64
CA GLY A 30 -10.95 2.85 5.13
C GLY A 30 -11.92 2.27 4.10
N MET A 31 -11.48 1.94 2.87
CA MET A 31 -12.30 1.34 1.79
C MET A 31 -13.47 2.23 1.40
N GLY A 32 -13.16 3.33 0.74
CA GLY A 32 -14.11 4.33 0.27
C GLY A 32 -14.22 5.56 1.18
N THR A 33 -14.91 6.58 0.67
CA THR A 33 -14.99 7.92 1.28
C THR A 33 -15.69 7.96 2.64
N GLN A 34 -16.46 6.92 2.98
CA GLN A 34 -17.16 6.80 4.27
C GLN A 34 -16.29 6.15 5.36
N GLY A 35 -15.14 5.60 5.02
CA GLY A 35 -14.20 5.00 5.97
C GLY A 35 -14.78 3.83 6.77
N GLN A 36 -15.75 3.09 6.22
CA GLN A 36 -16.45 2.02 6.94
C GLN A 36 -15.63 0.75 7.13
N ARG A 37 -14.54 0.60 6.38
CA ARG A 37 -13.65 -0.58 6.41
C ARG A 37 -14.40 -1.90 6.19
N PHE A 38 -15.46 -1.84 5.40
CA PHE A 38 -16.31 -2.97 5.06
C PHE A 38 -15.99 -3.45 3.65
N SER A 39 -15.69 -4.75 3.51
CA SER A 39 -15.51 -5.40 2.21
C SER A 39 -16.83 -6.06 1.78
N PRO A 40 -17.28 -5.86 0.51
CA PRO A 40 -18.45 -6.56 -0.02
C PRO A 40 -18.16 -8.02 -0.38
N LEU A 41 -16.91 -8.49 -0.24
CA LEU A 41 -16.53 -9.88 -0.48
C LEU A 41 -17.27 -10.83 0.48
N SER A 42 -17.85 -11.90 -0.05
CA SER A 42 -18.61 -12.90 0.69
C SER A 42 -18.03 -14.32 0.60
N THR A 43 -16.91 -14.47 -0.11
CA THR A 43 -16.25 -15.78 -0.29
C THR A 43 -15.84 -16.39 1.04
N ILE A 44 -15.37 -15.58 1.99
CA ILE A 44 -15.07 -16.00 3.35
C ILE A 44 -16.29 -15.67 4.22
N ASN A 45 -16.79 -16.67 4.96
CA ASN A 45 -17.98 -16.55 5.78
C ASN A 45 -17.91 -17.49 7.00
N THR A 46 -18.92 -17.49 7.84
CA THR A 46 -18.97 -18.27 9.09
C THR A 46 -18.88 -19.80 8.88
N LYS A 47 -19.16 -20.29 7.66
CA LYS A 47 -19.11 -21.74 7.35
C LYS A 47 -17.71 -22.20 6.93
N ASN A 48 -16.83 -21.29 6.53
CA ASN A 48 -15.52 -21.66 5.98
C ASN A 48 -14.33 -20.90 6.58
N VAL A 49 -14.57 -19.91 7.43
CA VAL A 49 -13.48 -19.13 8.05
C VAL A 49 -12.49 -19.98 8.84
N ASN A 50 -12.93 -21.10 9.41
CA ASN A 50 -12.08 -22.04 10.13
C ASN A 50 -11.16 -22.87 9.22
N LYS A 51 -11.32 -22.77 7.90
CA LYS A 51 -10.48 -23.44 6.90
C LYS A 51 -9.42 -22.52 6.29
N LEU A 52 -9.35 -21.26 6.75
CA LEU A 52 -8.32 -20.32 6.28
C LEU A 52 -6.93 -20.83 6.66
N VAL A 53 -6.03 -20.77 5.67
CA VAL A 53 -4.61 -21.05 5.85
C VAL A 53 -3.77 -19.90 5.26
N PRO A 54 -2.62 -19.56 5.84
CA PRO A 54 -1.72 -18.59 5.24
C PRO A 54 -1.16 -19.14 3.93
N VAL A 55 -1.16 -18.33 2.87
CA VAL A 55 -0.60 -18.69 1.56
C VAL A 55 0.83 -18.19 1.36
N TRP A 56 1.20 -17.10 2.02
CA TRP A 56 2.56 -16.58 2.05
C TRP A 56 2.76 -15.66 3.26
N SER A 57 4.00 -15.34 3.54
CA SER A 57 4.41 -14.34 4.52
C SER A 57 5.62 -13.56 4.01
N MET A 58 5.77 -12.31 4.42
CA MET A 58 6.89 -11.45 4.05
C MET A 58 7.37 -10.66 5.27
N SER A 59 8.69 -10.58 5.44
CA SER A 59 9.30 -9.72 6.46
C SER A 59 9.54 -8.31 5.91
N PHE A 60 9.25 -7.29 6.72
CA PHE A 60 9.60 -5.89 6.45
C PHE A 60 11.06 -5.55 6.83
N GLY A 61 11.83 -6.52 7.32
CA GLY A 61 13.22 -6.34 7.72
C GLY A 61 13.37 -6.11 9.23
N GLY A 62 14.07 -7.03 9.88
CA GLY A 62 14.12 -7.28 11.32
C GLY A 62 14.41 -6.07 12.23
N GLU A 63 15.62 -5.59 12.29
CA GLU A 63 16.04 -4.57 13.27
C GLU A 63 15.36 -3.21 13.08
N LYS A 64 14.98 -2.87 11.85
CA LYS A 64 14.30 -1.61 11.53
C LYS A 64 12.79 -1.69 11.69
N GLN A 65 12.19 -2.87 11.89
CA GLN A 65 10.76 -2.98 12.03
C GLN A 65 10.34 -2.84 13.49
N ARG A 66 9.50 -1.83 13.75
CA ARG A 66 8.84 -1.60 15.03
C ARG A 66 7.33 -1.79 14.87
N GLY A 67 6.48 -1.01 15.49
CA GLY A 67 5.04 -1.12 15.32
C GLY A 67 4.59 -1.08 13.85
N GLN A 68 3.52 -1.79 13.51
CA GLN A 68 2.93 -1.85 12.17
C GLN A 68 1.46 -1.41 12.24
N GLU A 69 1.16 -0.24 11.71
CA GLU A 69 -0.20 0.35 11.75
C GLU A 69 -0.72 0.72 10.36
N SER A 70 -0.01 0.32 9.32
CA SER A 70 -0.38 0.61 7.94
C SER A 70 -1.60 -0.20 7.51
N GLN A 71 -2.58 0.45 6.88
CA GLN A 71 -3.57 -0.24 6.07
C GLN A 71 -2.97 -0.48 4.68
N PRO A 72 -2.81 -1.74 4.24
CA PRO A 72 -2.38 -2.04 2.88
C PRO A 72 -3.40 -1.54 1.85
N LEU A 73 -2.90 -0.98 0.76
CA LEU A 73 -3.71 -0.64 -0.42
C LEU A 73 -3.42 -1.65 -1.53
N VAL A 74 -4.43 -1.98 -2.32
CA VAL A 74 -4.30 -2.95 -3.40
C VAL A 74 -4.79 -2.36 -4.71
N HIS A 75 -3.95 -2.41 -5.74
CA HIS A 75 -4.30 -2.01 -7.09
C HIS A 75 -3.63 -2.91 -8.12
N LYS A 76 -4.41 -3.51 -9.00
CA LYS A 76 -3.93 -4.37 -10.10
C LYS A 76 -2.94 -5.43 -9.65
N GLY A 77 -3.31 -6.19 -8.64
CA GLY A 77 -2.51 -7.30 -8.14
C GLY A 77 -1.26 -6.91 -7.37
N LYS A 78 -1.04 -5.62 -7.12
CA LYS A 78 0.04 -5.10 -6.26
C LYS A 78 -0.53 -4.61 -4.95
N MET A 79 0.09 -4.99 -3.85
CA MET A 79 -0.19 -4.46 -2.52
C MET A 79 0.90 -3.47 -2.14
N PHE A 80 0.49 -2.27 -1.73
CA PHE A 80 1.37 -1.23 -1.22
C PHE A 80 1.21 -1.14 0.29
N VAL A 81 2.30 -1.27 1.02
CA VAL A 81 2.29 -1.25 2.48
C VAL A 81 3.44 -0.44 3.02
N THR A 82 3.13 0.55 3.86
CA THR A 82 4.14 1.34 4.55
C THR A 82 4.64 0.60 5.79
N ALA A 83 5.86 0.88 6.18
CA ALA A 83 6.53 0.28 7.33
C ALA A 83 7.33 1.33 8.10
N SER A 84 7.88 0.94 9.23
CA SER A 84 8.68 1.81 10.10
C SER A 84 9.81 2.52 9.35
N TYR A 85 10.19 3.70 9.85
CA TYR A 85 11.26 4.54 9.30
C TYR A 85 11.01 5.02 7.87
N SER A 86 9.76 5.38 7.55
CA SER A 86 9.37 5.91 6.23
C SER A 86 9.76 4.99 5.07
N ARG A 87 9.56 3.68 5.26
CA ARG A 87 9.72 2.67 4.21
C ARG A 87 8.37 2.33 3.61
N ILE A 88 8.37 1.95 2.34
CA ILE A 88 7.20 1.41 1.67
C ILE A 88 7.60 0.27 0.73
N PHE A 89 6.73 -0.71 0.61
CA PHE A 89 6.94 -1.90 -0.20
C PHE A 89 5.78 -2.06 -1.19
N ALA A 90 6.10 -2.50 -2.41
CA ALA A 90 5.11 -3.11 -3.29
C ALA A 90 5.34 -4.61 -3.32
N VAL A 91 4.25 -5.35 -3.21
CA VAL A 91 4.24 -6.81 -3.09
C VAL A 91 3.22 -7.37 -4.07
N ASP A 92 3.54 -8.44 -4.76
CA ASP A 92 2.58 -9.22 -5.53
C ASP A 92 1.60 -9.90 -4.58
N VAL A 93 0.30 -9.63 -4.74
CA VAL A 93 -0.72 -10.13 -3.79
C VAL A 93 -0.90 -11.65 -3.82
N LYS A 94 -0.56 -12.31 -4.92
CA LYS A 94 -0.73 -13.76 -5.08
C LYS A 94 0.43 -14.54 -4.49
N THR A 95 1.64 -14.03 -4.64
CA THR A 95 2.87 -14.76 -4.32
C THR A 95 3.59 -14.25 -3.08
N GLY A 96 3.28 -13.03 -2.63
CA GLY A 96 4.03 -12.36 -1.57
C GLY A 96 5.41 -11.87 -2.00
N GLN A 97 5.74 -11.97 -3.30
CA GLN A 97 7.02 -11.50 -3.81
C GLN A 97 7.13 -9.99 -3.70
N LYS A 98 8.22 -9.52 -3.11
CA LYS A 98 8.54 -8.10 -3.09
C LYS A 98 8.92 -7.64 -4.50
N LEU A 99 8.11 -6.74 -5.07
CA LEU A 99 8.31 -6.16 -6.40
C LEU A 99 9.33 -5.04 -6.35
N TRP A 100 9.19 -4.13 -5.38
CA TRP A 100 10.15 -3.09 -5.09
C TRP A 100 10.03 -2.63 -3.63
N LYS A 101 11.03 -1.90 -3.16
CA LYS A 101 11.10 -1.23 -1.87
C LYS A 101 11.61 0.19 -2.09
N TYR A 102 11.02 1.14 -1.40
CA TYR A 102 11.57 2.47 -1.20
C TYR A 102 11.88 2.66 0.30
N GLU A 103 12.99 3.30 0.57
CA GLU A 103 13.42 3.67 1.92
C GLU A 103 13.85 5.13 1.91
N HIS A 104 13.09 5.96 2.61
CA HIS A 104 13.39 7.38 2.71
C HIS A 104 14.64 7.59 3.57
N ARG A 105 15.53 8.49 3.13
CA ARG A 105 16.71 8.83 3.90
C ARG A 105 16.32 9.87 4.95
N LEU A 106 16.14 9.43 6.18
CA LEU A 106 15.83 10.31 7.29
C LEU A 106 17.10 11.02 7.80
N PRO A 107 16.98 12.26 8.30
CA PRO A 107 18.05 12.94 9.02
C PRO A 107 18.50 12.16 10.25
N GLU A 108 19.78 12.30 10.63
CA GLU A 108 20.27 11.75 11.89
C GLU A 108 19.58 12.40 13.09
N GLY A 109 19.33 11.61 14.12
CA GLY A 109 18.75 12.09 15.37
C GLY A 109 17.27 12.43 15.30
N ILE A 110 16.56 12.06 14.22
CA ILE A 110 15.12 12.29 14.14
C ILE A 110 14.42 11.52 15.28
N MET A 111 13.61 12.24 16.04
CA MET A 111 12.86 11.67 17.18
C MET A 111 11.37 11.99 17.02
N PRO A 112 10.61 11.18 16.28
CA PRO A 112 9.17 11.37 16.17
C PRO A 112 8.47 11.09 17.51
N CYS A 113 7.41 11.83 17.79
CA CYS A 113 6.72 11.77 19.09
C CYS A 113 6.11 10.39 19.43
N CYS A 114 5.72 9.62 18.41
CA CYS A 114 4.85 8.44 18.55
C CYS A 114 5.49 7.19 17.94
N ASP A 115 6.79 7.03 18.12
CA ASP A 115 7.61 6.01 17.46
C ASP A 115 7.76 6.24 15.94
N VAL A 116 8.41 5.32 15.26
CA VAL A 116 8.82 5.42 13.85
C VAL A 116 7.84 4.75 12.89
N ILE A 117 6.60 4.59 13.33
CA ILE A 117 5.54 3.96 12.54
C ILE A 117 5.05 4.85 11.38
N ASN A 118 4.42 4.23 10.40
CA ASN A 118 3.71 4.91 9.32
C ASN A 118 2.33 4.26 9.14
N ARG A 119 1.29 5.09 9.00
CA ARG A 119 -0.11 4.62 9.02
C ARG A 119 -0.68 4.35 7.64
N GLY A 120 0.07 4.55 6.57
CA GLY A 120 -0.35 4.18 5.23
C GLY A 120 0.03 5.18 4.15
N ALA A 121 -0.46 4.91 2.96
CA ALA A 121 -0.25 5.69 1.75
C ALA A 121 -1.59 6.04 1.10
N ALA A 122 -1.54 6.86 0.06
CA ALA A 122 -2.64 7.12 -0.85
C ALA A 122 -2.25 6.69 -2.27
N LEU A 123 -3.24 6.26 -3.05
CA LEU A 123 -3.08 5.96 -4.47
C LEU A 123 -3.82 7.02 -5.30
N TYR A 124 -3.15 7.58 -6.28
CA TYR A 124 -3.76 8.48 -7.26
C TYR A 124 -2.96 8.45 -8.56
N ASP A 125 -3.65 8.44 -9.69
CA ASP A 125 -3.01 8.27 -11.00
C ASP A 125 -2.14 7.00 -10.99
N ASN A 126 -0.90 7.10 -11.36
CA ASN A 126 0.09 6.04 -11.29
C ASN A 126 1.03 6.17 -10.07
N LEU A 127 0.62 6.92 -9.07
CA LEU A 127 1.41 7.29 -7.91
C LEU A 127 0.99 6.56 -6.63
N VAL A 128 1.98 6.22 -5.82
CA VAL A 128 1.83 5.92 -4.40
C VAL A 128 2.40 7.10 -3.62
N ILE A 129 1.58 7.73 -2.80
CA ILE A 129 1.92 8.97 -2.09
C ILE A 129 1.87 8.70 -0.59
N PHE A 130 2.92 9.06 0.15
CA PHE A 130 2.94 8.88 1.59
C PHE A 130 3.76 9.95 2.30
N GLY A 131 3.41 10.21 3.57
CA GLY A 131 4.16 11.13 4.43
C GLY A 131 5.37 10.45 5.06
N THR A 132 6.44 11.20 5.26
CA THR A 132 7.67 10.72 5.91
C THR A 132 7.81 11.29 7.33
N LEU A 133 8.66 10.68 8.15
CA LEU A 133 8.86 11.10 9.53
C LEU A 133 9.53 12.48 9.69
N ASP A 134 10.17 12.97 8.64
CA ASP A 134 10.75 14.30 8.55
C ASP A 134 9.82 15.32 7.87
N ALA A 135 8.51 15.05 7.89
CA ALA A 135 7.43 15.91 7.42
C ALA A 135 7.48 16.23 5.91
N GLN A 136 8.01 15.32 5.10
CA GLN A 136 7.92 15.43 3.64
C GLN A 136 6.74 14.61 3.11
N LEU A 137 6.25 14.96 1.94
CA LEU A 137 5.32 14.19 1.15
C LEU A 137 6.06 13.66 -0.08
N VAL A 138 6.06 12.35 -0.26
CA VAL A 138 6.81 11.68 -1.34
C VAL A 138 5.83 10.94 -2.23
N ALA A 139 5.96 11.10 -3.54
CA ALA A 139 5.23 10.34 -4.54
C ALA A 139 6.16 9.41 -5.32
N LEU A 140 5.78 8.16 -5.38
CA LEU A 140 6.51 7.09 -6.08
C LEU A 140 5.68 6.56 -7.24
N ASP A 141 6.33 6.19 -8.33
CA ASP A 141 5.70 5.43 -9.40
C ASP A 141 5.27 4.04 -8.91
N GLN A 142 4.01 3.66 -9.11
CA GLN A 142 3.43 2.39 -8.63
C GLN A 142 4.13 1.15 -9.17
N ASN A 143 4.73 1.23 -10.35
CA ASN A 143 5.35 0.09 -11.01
C ASN A 143 6.80 -0.10 -10.61
N THR A 144 7.52 0.99 -10.40
CA THR A 144 8.98 0.97 -10.25
C THR A 144 9.47 1.35 -8.86
N GLY A 145 8.64 2.01 -8.05
CA GLY A 145 9.04 2.57 -6.76
C GLY A 145 10.00 3.75 -6.84
N LYS A 146 10.22 4.30 -8.05
CA LYS A 146 11.06 5.49 -8.23
C LYS A 146 10.34 6.74 -7.79
N VAL A 147 11.07 7.66 -7.18
CA VAL A 147 10.55 8.98 -6.79
C VAL A 147 10.18 9.77 -8.04
N VAL A 148 8.96 10.31 -8.04
CA VAL A 148 8.45 11.21 -9.06
C VAL A 148 8.57 12.65 -8.59
N TRP A 149 8.22 12.90 -7.33
CA TRP A 149 8.41 14.19 -6.63
C TRP A 149 8.38 14.01 -5.12
#